data_73e07fc7947f84ac57607eebf0d9f23f
#
_entry.id   73e07fc7947f84ac57607eebf0d9f23f
#
_cell.length_a   1.000
_cell.length_b   1.000
_cell.length_c   1.000
_cell.angle_alpha   90.00
_cell.angle_beta   90.00
_cell.angle_gamma   90.00
#
_symmetry.space_group_name_H-M   'P 1'
#
loop_
_entity.id
_entity.type
_entity.pdbx_description
1 polymer ?
#
loop_
_entity_poly.entity_id
_entity_poly.type
_entity_poly.pdbx_seq_one_letter_code
_entity_poly.pdbx_strand_id
1 'polypeptide(L)'
;MPDLFTCHIIDALELGEDNLVPWDEQFTPDELSDFIPGFLSDGTAEDGRLLIFPVSKSTQLLMCNGSGFDRFSAATGVGYEDLATWEGFYDAAGKFYDWSGKPFCALDYPIRAVELCAMERGSGDFYTENGWYDTDNAVFKESWMQFARSLAQGHVVVSDLYSNTQVMT
;
A
#
# COMPACT_ATOMS: atom_id res chain seq x y z
N MET A 1 11.46 13.34 -28.93
CA MET A 1 10.74 13.12 -27.67
C MET A 1 9.29 12.86 -28.06
N PRO A 2 8.58 11.89 -27.51
CA PRO A 2 7.16 11.68 -27.84
C PRO A 2 6.32 12.84 -27.30
N ASP A 3 5.23 13.16 -28.00
CA ASP A 3 4.30 14.21 -27.58
C ASP A 3 3.36 13.73 -26.48
N LEU A 4 3.15 12.39 -26.37
CA LEU A 4 2.35 11.73 -25.36
C LEU A 4 3.09 10.49 -24.85
N PHE A 5 3.13 10.30 -23.53
CA PHE A 5 3.79 9.15 -22.91
C PHE A 5 3.12 8.81 -21.56
N THR A 6 3.33 7.60 -21.10
CA THR A 6 2.90 7.16 -19.75
C THR A 6 4.10 7.12 -18.82
N CYS A 7 3.92 7.59 -17.60
CA CYS A 7 4.96 7.61 -16.58
C CYS A 7 4.33 7.58 -15.17
N HIS A 8 5.14 7.40 -14.16
CA HIS A 8 4.73 7.68 -12.80
C HIS A 8 4.75 9.19 -12.53
N ILE A 9 3.96 9.63 -11.55
CA ILE A 9 3.86 11.05 -11.18
C ILE A 9 5.23 11.66 -10.84
N ILE A 10 6.08 10.91 -10.15
CA ILE A 10 7.43 11.37 -9.78
C ILE A 10 8.27 11.67 -11.02
N ASP A 11 8.21 10.79 -12.03
CA ASP A 11 8.95 10.97 -13.29
C ASP A 11 8.46 12.20 -14.05
N ALA A 12 7.15 12.47 -14.00
CA ALA A 12 6.58 13.67 -14.63
C ALA A 12 7.01 14.96 -13.92
N LEU A 13 7.05 14.96 -12.59
CA LEU A 13 7.53 16.11 -11.81
C LEU A 13 9.01 16.41 -12.06
N GLU A 14 9.84 15.38 -12.29
CA GLU A 14 11.25 15.56 -12.68
C GLU A 14 11.43 16.26 -14.04
N LEU A 15 10.46 16.15 -14.94
CA LEU A 15 10.47 16.89 -16.21
C LEU A 15 10.20 18.37 -16.02
N GLY A 16 9.66 18.79 -14.91
CA GLY A 16 9.23 20.14 -14.60
C GLY A 16 7.83 20.45 -15.11
N GLU A 17 6.99 21.03 -14.26
CA GLU A 17 5.58 21.31 -14.54
C GLU A 17 5.38 22.19 -15.77
N ASP A 18 6.29 23.15 -16.01
CA ASP A 18 6.23 24.07 -17.15
C ASP A 18 6.45 23.38 -18.52
N ASN A 19 6.92 22.15 -18.51
CA ASN A 19 7.12 21.35 -19.71
C ASN A 19 5.94 20.41 -20.01
N LEU A 20 4.90 20.44 -19.16
CA LEU A 20 3.71 19.60 -19.28
C LEU A 20 2.52 20.47 -19.75
N VAL A 21 1.71 19.90 -20.63
CA VAL A 21 0.46 20.54 -21.09
C VAL A 21 -0.66 20.12 -20.13
N PRO A 22 -1.37 21.08 -19.52
CA PRO A 22 -2.49 20.77 -18.63
C PRO A 22 -3.63 20.05 -19.36
N TRP A 23 -4.13 18.98 -18.75
CA TRP A 23 -5.23 18.18 -19.28
C TRP A 23 -6.59 18.86 -19.13
N ASP A 24 -6.77 19.71 -18.12
CA ASP A 24 -7.96 20.52 -17.89
C ASP A 24 -8.17 21.57 -19.00
N GLU A 25 -7.16 21.84 -19.81
CA GLU A 25 -7.32 22.61 -21.05
C GLU A 25 -7.86 21.78 -22.22
N GLN A 26 -7.81 20.44 -22.11
CA GLN A 26 -8.19 19.49 -23.16
C GLN A 26 -9.54 18.80 -22.89
N PHE A 27 -9.98 18.78 -21.64
CA PHE A 27 -11.24 18.19 -21.19
C PHE A 27 -12.16 19.26 -20.60
N THR A 28 -13.45 19.11 -20.85
CA THR A 28 -14.46 19.93 -20.18
C THR A 28 -14.65 19.45 -18.72
N PRO A 29 -15.15 20.31 -17.83
CA PRO A 29 -15.49 19.91 -16.48
C PRO A 29 -16.47 18.72 -16.40
N ASP A 30 -17.41 18.63 -17.34
CA ASP A 30 -18.37 17.52 -17.41
C ASP A 30 -17.66 16.21 -17.73
N GLU A 31 -16.73 16.20 -18.68
CA GLU A 31 -15.94 15.01 -19.00
C GLU A 31 -15.06 14.58 -17.83
N LEU A 32 -14.44 15.51 -17.11
CA LEU A 32 -13.63 15.20 -15.93
C LEU A 32 -14.48 14.68 -14.78
N SER A 33 -15.75 15.05 -14.70
CA SER A 33 -16.67 14.59 -13.64
C SER A 33 -16.99 13.09 -13.73
N ASP A 34 -16.77 12.45 -14.87
CA ASP A 34 -16.93 11.01 -15.05
C ASP A 34 -15.81 10.19 -14.39
N PHE A 35 -14.71 10.84 -14.00
CA PHE A 35 -13.58 10.19 -13.36
C PHE A 35 -13.65 10.28 -11.84
N ILE A 36 -13.04 9.30 -11.16
CA ILE A 36 -12.97 9.27 -9.70
C ILE A 36 -12.12 10.45 -9.22
N PRO A 37 -12.67 11.38 -8.43
CA PRO A 37 -11.96 12.59 -8.01
C PRO A 37 -10.61 12.33 -7.33
N GLY A 38 -10.54 11.29 -6.49
CA GLY A 38 -9.28 10.91 -5.82
C GLY A 38 -8.20 10.40 -6.78
N PHE A 39 -8.56 10.01 -8.01
CA PHE A 39 -7.57 9.63 -9.03
C PHE A 39 -7.07 10.86 -9.78
N LEU A 40 -7.95 11.81 -10.06
CA LEU A 40 -7.56 13.08 -10.68
C LEU A 40 -6.68 13.92 -9.76
N SER A 41 -6.97 13.95 -8.45
CA SER A 41 -6.22 14.74 -7.47
C SER A 41 -4.74 14.40 -7.42
N ASP A 42 -4.37 13.15 -7.66
CA ASP A 42 -2.96 12.74 -7.68
C ASP A 42 -2.18 13.33 -8.86
N GLY A 43 -2.86 13.66 -9.96
CA GLY A 43 -2.28 14.29 -11.14
C GLY A 43 -2.41 15.81 -11.16
N THR A 44 -3.02 16.39 -10.11
CA THR A 44 -3.29 17.83 -10.00
C THR A 44 -2.17 18.52 -9.22
N ALA A 45 -1.57 19.54 -9.80
CA ALA A 45 -0.55 20.37 -9.17
C ALA A 45 -1.14 21.27 -8.06
N GLU A 46 -0.28 21.88 -7.25
CA GLU A 46 -0.71 22.76 -6.15
C GLU A 46 -1.52 23.98 -6.64
N ASP A 47 -1.28 24.44 -7.86
CA ASP A 47 -2.01 25.54 -8.48
C ASP A 47 -3.37 25.13 -9.08
N GLY A 48 -3.70 23.83 -9.02
CA GLY A 48 -4.96 23.26 -9.48
C GLY A 48 -4.96 22.74 -10.92
N ARG A 49 -3.85 22.86 -11.68
CA ARG A 49 -3.75 22.32 -13.04
C ARG A 49 -3.65 20.80 -13.03
N LEU A 50 -4.42 20.11 -13.85
CA LEU A 50 -4.32 18.66 -14.04
C LEU A 50 -3.18 18.38 -15.04
N LEU A 51 -1.98 18.15 -14.53
CA LEU A 51 -0.78 17.92 -15.35
C LEU A 51 -0.61 16.47 -15.79
N ILE A 52 -1.14 15.51 -15.01
CA ILE A 52 -1.00 14.08 -15.26
C ILE A 52 -2.37 13.45 -15.25
N PHE A 53 -2.77 12.86 -16.39
CA PHE A 53 -4.04 12.19 -16.49
C PHE A 53 -3.93 10.73 -16.00
N PRO A 54 -4.74 10.28 -15.04
CA PRO A 54 -4.67 8.92 -14.49
C PRO A 54 -5.23 7.90 -15.47
N VAL A 55 -4.37 7.17 -16.16
CA VAL A 55 -4.76 6.07 -17.05
C VAL A 55 -5.07 4.80 -16.25
N SER A 56 -4.28 4.54 -15.21
CA SER A 56 -4.47 3.41 -14.28
C SER A 56 -3.87 3.74 -12.93
N LYS A 57 -4.42 3.09 -11.89
CA LYS A 57 -3.92 3.19 -10.52
C LYS A 57 -3.64 1.80 -9.99
N SER A 58 -2.47 1.65 -9.37
CA SER A 58 -2.13 0.44 -8.62
C SER A 58 -2.61 0.57 -7.17
N THR A 59 -3.04 -0.54 -6.60
CA THR A 59 -3.31 -0.63 -5.17
C THR A 59 -2.73 -1.92 -4.62
N GLN A 60 -2.45 -1.93 -3.33
CA GLN A 60 -2.07 -3.13 -2.63
C GLN A 60 -3.33 -3.87 -2.18
N LEU A 61 -3.32 -5.18 -2.33
CA LEU A 61 -4.41 -6.06 -1.93
C LEU A 61 -3.86 -7.16 -1.05
N LEU A 62 -4.60 -7.48 0.01
CA LEU A 62 -4.37 -8.71 0.76
C LEU A 62 -5.10 -9.84 0.02
N MET A 63 -4.34 -10.72 -0.62
CA MET A 63 -4.87 -11.91 -1.29
C MET A 63 -4.91 -13.07 -0.30
N CYS A 64 -6.05 -13.72 -0.19
CA CYS A 64 -6.27 -14.81 0.73
C CYS A 64 -6.58 -16.11 -0.02
N ASN A 65 -5.89 -17.21 0.36
CA ASN A 65 -6.31 -18.55 -0.02
C ASN A 65 -7.51 -18.95 0.83
N GLY A 66 -8.73 -18.73 0.31
CA GLY A 66 -9.98 -18.93 1.03
C GLY A 66 -10.10 -20.31 1.67
N SER A 67 -9.82 -21.39 0.91
CA SER A 67 -9.91 -22.76 1.45
C SER A 67 -8.90 -23.03 2.57
N GLY A 68 -7.73 -22.39 2.52
CA GLY A 68 -6.73 -22.45 3.59
C GLY A 68 -7.20 -21.69 4.82
N PHE A 69 -7.71 -20.51 4.62
CA PHE A 69 -8.21 -19.65 5.68
C PHE A 69 -9.44 -20.23 6.38
N ASP A 70 -10.37 -20.83 5.64
CA ASP A 70 -11.55 -21.49 6.21
C ASP A 70 -11.17 -22.62 7.19
N ARG A 71 -10.14 -23.41 6.85
CA ARG A 71 -9.63 -24.45 7.76
C ARG A 71 -8.98 -23.86 9.02
N PHE A 72 -8.21 -22.80 8.85
CA PHE A 72 -7.61 -22.07 9.96
C PHE A 72 -8.67 -21.44 10.86
N SER A 73 -9.65 -20.76 10.27
CA SER A 73 -10.79 -20.15 10.95
C SER A 73 -11.56 -21.19 11.78
N ALA A 74 -11.87 -22.33 11.17
CA ALA A 74 -12.59 -23.42 11.87
C ALA A 74 -11.79 -24.01 13.05
N ALA A 75 -10.46 -24.00 12.96
CA ALA A 75 -9.60 -24.55 14.02
C ALA A 75 -9.31 -23.57 15.16
N THR A 76 -9.29 -22.24 14.87
CA THR A 76 -8.80 -21.22 15.81
C THR A 76 -9.84 -20.19 16.21
N GLY A 77 -10.94 -20.09 15.46
CA GLY A 77 -11.97 -19.07 15.61
C GLY A 77 -11.60 -17.69 15.03
N VAL A 78 -10.46 -17.55 14.35
CA VAL A 78 -10.08 -16.32 13.68
C VAL A 78 -10.95 -16.13 12.44
N GLY A 79 -11.62 -14.99 12.31
CA GLY A 79 -12.46 -14.63 11.16
C GLY A 79 -11.79 -13.63 10.21
N TYR A 80 -12.44 -13.36 9.07
CA TYR A 80 -11.96 -12.34 8.13
C TYR A 80 -12.03 -10.93 8.75
N GLU A 81 -12.96 -10.69 9.65
CA GLU A 81 -13.11 -9.45 10.41
C GLU A 81 -11.88 -9.13 11.28
N ASP A 82 -11.18 -10.14 11.76
CA ASP A 82 -9.94 -9.96 12.52
C ASP A 82 -8.81 -9.39 11.65
N LEU A 83 -8.89 -9.54 10.32
CA LEU A 83 -7.92 -8.99 9.37
C LEU A 83 -8.19 -7.53 8.99
N ALA A 84 -9.22 -6.91 9.53
CA ALA A 84 -9.60 -5.55 9.19
C ALA A 84 -8.63 -4.48 9.73
N THR A 85 -7.78 -4.84 10.69
CA THR A 85 -6.75 -3.98 11.27
C THR A 85 -5.38 -4.63 11.20
N TRP A 86 -4.32 -3.82 11.20
CA TRP A 86 -2.95 -4.35 11.25
C TRP A 86 -2.63 -5.10 12.53
N GLU A 87 -3.20 -4.68 13.66
CA GLU A 87 -3.06 -5.41 14.92
C GLU A 87 -3.67 -6.81 14.81
N GLY A 88 -4.92 -6.90 14.36
CA GLY A 88 -5.60 -8.18 14.14
C GLY A 88 -4.90 -9.05 13.10
N PHE A 89 -4.36 -8.45 12.01
CA PHE A 89 -3.57 -9.16 11.02
C PHE A 89 -2.34 -9.84 11.64
N TYR A 90 -1.56 -9.12 12.45
CA TYR A 90 -0.37 -9.69 13.09
C TYR A 90 -0.70 -10.71 14.18
N ASP A 91 -1.81 -10.52 14.89
CA ASP A 91 -2.31 -11.51 15.86
C ASP A 91 -2.76 -12.79 15.14
N ALA A 92 -3.49 -12.66 14.03
CA ALA A 92 -3.87 -13.79 13.20
C ALA A 92 -2.64 -14.52 12.64
N ALA A 93 -1.60 -13.78 12.23
CA ALA A 93 -0.35 -14.35 11.73
C ALA A 93 0.36 -15.20 12.79
N GLY A 94 0.40 -14.76 14.05
CA GLY A 94 0.92 -15.55 15.16
C GLY A 94 0.12 -16.81 15.39
N LYS A 95 -1.21 -16.71 15.47
CA LYS A 95 -2.11 -17.87 15.66
C LYS A 95 -2.01 -18.86 14.49
N PHE A 96 -1.85 -18.37 13.26
CA PHE A 96 -1.67 -19.23 12.10
C PHE A 96 -0.36 -20.00 12.17
N TYR A 97 0.73 -19.34 12.56
CA TYR A 97 2.03 -19.99 12.74
C TYR A 97 1.97 -21.07 13.83
N ASP A 98 1.35 -20.77 14.97
CA ASP A 98 1.16 -21.74 16.06
C ASP A 98 0.34 -22.97 15.62
N TRP A 99 -0.68 -22.76 14.77
CA TRP A 99 -1.52 -23.84 14.25
C TRP A 99 -0.86 -24.66 13.16
N SER A 100 -0.15 -24.02 12.23
CA SER A 100 0.33 -24.65 10.98
C SER A 100 1.84 -24.91 10.93
N GLY A 101 2.62 -24.18 11.73
CA GLY A 101 4.07 -24.11 11.64
C GLY A 101 4.58 -23.37 10.38
N LYS A 102 3.70 -22.63 9.68
CA LYS A 102 4.03 -21.94 8.43
C LYS A 102 3.77 -20.45 8.54
N PRO A 103 4.48 -19.60 7.75
CA PRO A 103 4.16 -18.19 7.67
C PRO A 103 2.72 -17.96 7.19
N PHE A 104 2.08 -16.95 7.76
CA PHE A 104 0.71 -16.56 7.39
C PHE A 104 0.66 -15.80 6.07
N CYS A 105 1.60 -14.91 5.85
CA CYS A 105 1.61 -14.03 4.69
C CYS A 105 3.02 -13.78 4.17
N ALA A 106 3.13 -13.60 2.86
CA ALA A 106 4.31 -13.06 2.20
C ALA A 106 4.04 -11.59 1.81
N LEU A 107 4.94 -10.68 2.18
CA LEU A 107 4.83 -9.24 1.92
C LEU A 107 5.83 -8.83 0.84
N ASP A 108 5.32 -8.27 -0.27
CA ASP A 108 6.15 -7.80 -1.39
C ASP A 108 6.89 -6.50 -1.05
N TYR A 109 6.18 -5.57 -0.40
CA TYR A 109 6.70 -4.25 -0.04
C TYR A 109 6.56 -4.04 1.47
N PRO A 110 7.47 -4.59 2.27
CA PRO A 110 7.33 -4.58 3.72
C PRO A 110 7.30 -3.18 4.32
N ILE A 111 8.04 -2.24 3.74
CA ILE A 111 8.01 -0.85 4.23
C ILE A 111 6.64 -0.22 4.04
N ARG A 112 5.94 -0.53 2.94
CA ARG A 112 4.59 -0.05 2.71
C ARG A 112 3.58 -0.61 3.72
N ALA A 113 3.76 -1.86 4.15
CA ALA A 113 2.95 -2.43 5.21
C ALA A 113 3.16 -1.68 6.55
N VAL A 114 4.39 -1.26 6.84
CA VAL A 114 4.71 -0.44 8.02
C VAL A 114 4.06 0.94 7.92
N GLU A 115 4.16 1.60 6.76
CA GLU A 115 3.51 2.89 6.50
C GLU A 115 2.00 2.82 6.72
N LEU A 116 1.34 1.84 6.11
CA LEU A 116 -0.11 1.66 6.23
C LEU A 116 -0.52 1.35 7.67
N CYS A 117 0.28 0.57 8.40
CA CYS A 117 0.07 0.32 9.83
C CYS A 117 0.20 1.61 10.66
N ALA A 118 1.19 2.46 10.35
CA ALA A 118 1.36 3.75 11.01
C ALA A 118 0.21 4.71 10.69
N MET A 119 -0.26 4.73 9.44
CA MET A 119 -1.41 5.53 9.02
C MET A 119 -2.70 5.10 9.72
N GLU A 120 -2.97 3.80 9.83
CA GLU A 120 -4.11 3.27 10.59
C GLU A 120 -4.06 3.71 12.06
N ARG A 121 -2.86 3.81 12.63
CA ARG A 121 -2.64 4.30 14.00
C ARG A 121 -2.68 5.83 14.14
N GLY A 122 -2.99 6.54 13.06
CA GLY A 122 -3.18 7.99 13.05
C GLY A 122 -1.91 8.81 12.76
N SER A 123 -0.81 8.19 12.31
CA SER A 123 0.38 8.89 11.85
C SER A 123 0.42 8.88 10.31
N GLY A 124 0.16 10.03 9.69
CA GLY A 124 0.37 10.22 8.24
C GLY A 124 1.69 10.91 7.90
N ASP A 125 2.34 11.49 8.92
CA ASP A 125 3.59 12.24 8.79
C ASP A 125 4.72 11.46 9.48
N PHE A 126 5.37 10.61 8.72
CA PHE A 126 6.49 9.78 9.16
C PHE A 126 7.76 10.00 8.32
N TYR A 127 7.82 11.13 7.60
CA TYR A 127 9.00 11.55 6.89
C TYR A 127 9.60 12.81 7.53
N THR A 128 10.91 12.91 7.51
CA THR A 128 11.61 14.15 7.82
C THR A 128 11.50 15.15 6.66
N GLU A 129 11.82 16.42 6.90
CA GLU A 129 11.86 17.48 5.86
C GLU A 129 12.76 17.11 4.65
N ASN A 130 13.74 16.23 4.85
CA ASN A 130 14.64 15.76 3.80
C ASN A 130 14.13 14.49 3.08
N GLY A 131 12.91 14.04 3.35
CA GLY A 131 12.30 12.86 2.73
C GLY A 131 12.77 11.51 3.26
N TRP A 132 13.51 11.48 4.39
CA TRP A 132 13.88 10.23 5.08
C TRP A 132 12.82 9.84 6.09
N TYR A 133 12.72 8.54 6.40
CA TYR A 133 11.85 8.09 7.47
C TYR A 133 12.25 8.70 8.82
N ASP A 134 11.29 9.26 9.51
CA ASP A 134 11.47 9.81 10.85
C ASP A 134 11.49 8.66 11.88
N THR A 135 12.68 8.27 12.27
CA THR A 135 12.89 7.22 13.29
C THR A 135 12.54 7.65 14.70
N ASP A 136 12.31 8.95 14.93
CA ASP A 136 11.87 9.48 16.22
C ASP A 136 10.35 9.52 16.33
N ASN A 137 9.62 9.36 15.20
CA ASN A 137 8.17 9.18 15.21
C ASN A 137 7.80 7.87 15.92
N ALA A 138 7.21 7.99 17.10
CA ALA A 138 6.91 6.85 17.97
C ALA A 138 5.93 5.85 17.32
N VAL A 139 4.93 6.34 16.57
CA VAL A 139 3.92 5.49 15.92
C VAL A 139 4.51 4.71 14.76
N PHE A 140 5.34 5.36 13.94
CA PHE A 140 6.07 4.68 12.85
C PHE A 140 7.03 3.62 13.41
N LYS A 141 7.79 3.98 14.44
CA LYS A 141 8.72 3.07 15.12
C LYS A 141 8.02 1.86 15.72
N GLU A 142 6.86 2.04 16.36
CA GLU A 142 6.08 0.93 16.90
C GLU A 142 5.56 0.01 15.80
N SER A 143 5.05 0.58 14.70
CA SER A 143 4.60 -0.17 13.54
C SER A 143 5.73 -0.97 12.89
N TRP A 144 6.92 -0.37 12.77
CA TRP A 144 8.13 -1.06 12.34
C TRP A 144 8.50 -2.22 13.28
N MET A 145 8.46 -1.98 14.58
CA MET A 145 8.83 -3.00 15.58
C MET A 145 7.83 -4.17 15.57
N GLN A 146 6.55 -3.92 15.34
CA GLN A 146 5.55 -4.97 15.20
C GLN A 146 5.82 -5.85 13.98
N PHE A 147 6.07 -5.24 12.82
CA PHE A 147 6.49 -5.95 11.61
C PHE A 147 7.77 -6.76 11.84
N ALA A 148 8.81 -6.13 12.39
CA ALA A 148 10.11 -6.77 12.62
C ALA A 148 10.02 -7.97 13.56
N ARG A 149 9.21 -7.89 14.61
CA ARG A 149 8.95 -9.02 15.53
C ARG A 149 8.24 -10.15 14.81
N SER A 150 7.20 -9.85 14.03
CA SER A 150 6.45 -10.85 13.28
C SER A 150 7.32 -11.57 12.25
N LEU A 151 8.20 -10.82 11.57
CA LEU A 151 9.20 -11.38 10.65
C LEU A 151 10.22 -12.28 11.38
N ALA A 152 10.78 -11.80 12.50
CA ALA A 152 11.76 -12.55 13.29
C ALA A 152 11.19 -13.84 13.87
N GLN A 153 9.91 -13.89 14.18
CA GLN A 153 9.18 -15.05 14.68
C GLN A 153 8.74 -16.00 13.55
N GLY A 154 8.92 -15.62 12.28
CA GLY A 154 8.48 -16.42 11.13
C GLY A 154 6.99 -16.36 10.84
N HIS A 155 6.24 -15.46 11.48
CA HIS A 155 4.80 -15.30 11.27
C HIS A 155 4.48 -14.75 9.88
N VAL A 156 5.32 -13.86 9.37
CA VAL A 156 5.29 -13.34 8.01
C VAL A 156 6.66 -13.51 7.36
N VAL A 157 6.70 -13.50 6.03
CA VAL A 157 7.95 -13.51 5.25
C VAL A 157 7.95 -12.35 4.27
N VAL A 158 9.14 -11.94 3.84
CA VAL A 158 9.31 -10.98 2.75
C VAL A 158 9.51 -11.76 1.46
N SER A 159 8.80 -11.37 0.42
CA SER A 159 8.93 -11.91 -0.93
C SER A 159 9.79 -10.99 -1.79
N ASP A 160 10.55 -11.56 -2.70
CA ASP A 160 11.37 -10.78 -3.64
C ASP A 160 10.53 -10.01 -4.63
N LEU A 161 9.52 -10.67 -5.18
CA LEU A 161 8.57 -10.12 -6.16
C LEU A 161 7.36 -11.07 -6.27
N TYR A 162 6.16 -10.50 -6.38
CA TYR A 162 4.93 -11.22 -6.71
C TYR A 162 4.55 -12.34 -5.72
N SER A 163 4.36 -11.98 -4.45
CA SER A 163 3.90 -12.90 -3.40
C SER A 163 2.61 -13.65 -3.74
N ASN A 164 1.81 -13.13 -4.66
CA ASN A 164 0.60 -13.78 -5.16
C ASN A 164 0.85 -15.17 -5.74
N THR A 165 2.05 -15.46 -6.28
CA THR A 165 2.41 -16.80 -6.75
C THR A 165 2.62 -17.78 -5.61
N GLN A 166 2.99 -17.33 -4.42
CA GLN A 166 3.24 -18.14 -3.24
C GLN A 166 1.94 -18.55 -2.53
N VAL A 167 0.87 -17.78 -2.70
CA VAL A 167 -0.45 -18.08 -2.13
C VAL A 167 -1.13 -19.26 -2.84
N MET A 168 -0.75 -19.51 -4.09
CA MET A 168 -1.37 -20.52 -4.96
C MET A 168 -0.71 -21.92 -4.84
N THR A 169 0.37 -22.04 -4.12
CA THR A 169 1.13 -23.29 -3.90
C THR A 169 1.00 -23.77 -2.47
#